data_d4b2681b2561f87cf1a9a548cf9436af
#
_entry.id   d4b2681b2561f87cf1a9a548cf9436af
#
_cell.length_a   1.000
_cell.length_b   1.000
_cell.length_c   1.000
_cell.angle_alpha   90.00
_cell.angle_beta   90.00
_cell.angle_gamma   90.00
#
_symmetry.space_group_name_H-M   'P 1'
#
loop_
_entity.id
_entity.type
_entity.pdbx_description
1 polymer ?
#
loop_
_entity_poly.entity_id
_entity_poly.type
_entity_poly.pdbx_seq_one_letter_code
_entity_poly.pdbx_strand_id
1 'polypeptide(L)'
;APANVANCFTAVLREALSNAMRHAHAKTITVRCMEHPSFYQLIVTDDGADATPASSSNVAEGMGLVSMRERVEALGGTFTAGLRAGAPGWRVFATVPKQQGDDAR
;
A
#
# COMPACT_ATOMS: atom_id res chain seq x y z
N ALA A 1 15.34 5.37 -5.96
CA ALA A 1 14.71 5.91 -4.74
C ALA A 1 15.67 5.80 -3.57
N PRO A 2 15.60 6.72 -2.61
CA PRO A 2 16.41 6.59 -1.39
C PRO A 2 16.09 5.30 -0.65
N ALA A 3 17.06 4.81 0.10
CA ALA A 3 16.91 3.53 0.78
C ALA A 3 15.73 3.53 1.75
N ASN A 4 15.46 4.63 2.44
CA ASN A 4 14.34 4.66 3.37
C ASN A 4 13.00 4.55 2.67
N VAL A 5 12.85 5.13 1.50
CA VAL A 5 11.63 5.01 0.71
C VAL A 5 11.51 3.59 0.18
N ALA A 6 12.60 3.04 -0.36
CA ALA A 6 12.57 1.67 -0.88
C ALA A 6 12.21 0.67 0.22
N ASN A 7 12.77 0.84 1.41
CA ASN A 7 12.46 -0.04 2.53
C ASN A 7 11.01 0.10 2.97
N CYS A 8 10.49 1.32 2.98
CA CYS A 8 9.09 1.58 3.32
C CYS A 8 8.17 0.88 2.32
N PHE A 9 8.42 1.08 1.04
CA PHE A 9 7.57 0.50 0.00
C PHE A 9 7.65 -1.02 -0.01
N THR A 10 8.83 -1.57 0.25
CA THR A 10 8.99 -3.02 0.35
C THR A 10 8.14 -3.58 1.49
N ALA A 11 8.15 -2.91 2.64
CA ALA A 11 7.37 -3.36 3.79
C ALA A 11 5.87 -3.26 3.49
N VAL A 12 5.44 -2.16 2.87
CA VAL A 12 4.03 -1.98 2.51
C VAL A 12 3.61 -3.04 1.49
N LEU A 13 4.44 -3.27 0.48
CA LEU A 13 4.13 -4.27 -0.54
C LEU A 13 4.01 -5.66 0.07
N ARG A 14 4.96 -6.01 0.94
CA ARG A 14 4.94 -7.33 1.58
C ARG A 14 3.67 -7.54 2.40
N GLU A 15 3.26 -6.52 3.14
CA GLU A 15 2.04 -6.62 3.94
C GLU A 15 0.81 -6.68 3.05
N ALA A 16 0.77 -5.88 1.99
CA ALA A 16 -0.36 -5.87 1.06
C ALA A 16 -0.50 -7.21 0.35
N LEU A 17 0.61 -7.80 -0.07
CA LEU A 17 0.58 -9.12 -0.70
C LEU A 17 0.09 -10.18 0.27
N SER A 18 0.58 -10.13 1.51
CA SER A 18 0.14 -11.07 2.52
C SER A 18 -1.36 -10.98 2.77
N ASN A 19 -1.87 -9.76 2.85
CA ASN A 19 -3.29 -9.54 3.05
C ASN A 19 -4.12 -10.07 1.87
N ALA A 20 -3.67 -9.82 0.67
CA ALA A 20 -4.38 -10.28 -0.52
C ALA A 20 -4.44 -11.80 -0.55
N MET A 21 -3.35 -12.46 -0.18
CA MET A 21 -3.30 -13.91 -0.21
C MET A 21 -4.09 -14.54 0.93
N ARG A 22 -4.09 -13.93 2.10
CA ARG A 22 -4.75 -14.53 3.27
C ARG A 22 -6.23 -14.23 3.35
N HIS A 23 -6.63 -13.03 2.92
CA HIS A 23 -7.98 -12.57 3.20
C HIS A 23 -8.84 -12.40 1.96
N ALA A 24 -8.23 -12.14 0.82
CA ALA A 24 -8.99 -11.79 -0.36
C ALA A 24 -9.07 -12.92 -1.38
N HIS A 25 -8.23 -13.93 -1.25
CA HIS A 25 -8.15 -15.01 -2.24
C HIS A 25 -8.02 -14.46 -3.65
N ALA A 26 -7.15 -13.47 -3.78
CA ALA A 26 -7.00 -12.77 -5.05
C ALA A 26 -6.38 -13.68 -6.10
N LYS A 27 -6.87 -13.57 -7.33
CA LYS A 27 -6.29 -14.27 -8.47
C LYS A 27 -5.23 -13.44 -9.13
N THR A 28 -5.38 -12.12 -9.09
CA THR A 28 -4.46 -11.20 -9.72
C THR A 28 -4.14 -10.08 -8.75
N ILE A 29 -2.87 -9.81 -8.61
CA ILE A 29 -2.39 -8.68 -7.82
C ILE A 29 -1.56 -7.82 -8.74
N THR A 30 -1.90 -6.54 -8.83
CA THR A 30 -1.20 -5.59 -9.67
C THR A 30 -0.41 -4.64 -8.78
N VAL A 31 0.86 -4.48 -9.07
CA VAL A 31 1.73 -3.58 -8.33
C VAL A 31 2.25 -2.52 -9.29
N ARG A 32 2.11 -1.27 -8.90
CA ARG A 32 2.65 -0.15 -9.65
C ARG A 32 3.48 0.70 -8.72
N CYS A 33 4.71 0.94 -9.11
CA CYS A 33 5.61 1.79 -8.36
C CYS A 33 6.11 2.86 -9.32
N MET A 34 5.85 4.12 -8.97
CA MET A 34 6.12 5.22 -9.88
C MET A 34 6.89 6.31 -9.18
N GLU A 35 7.72 6.98 -9.97
CA GLU A 35 8.42 8.16 -9.50
C GLU A 35 7.87 9.36 -10.25
N HIS A 36 7.41 10.34 -9.50
CA HIS A 36 6.94 11.60 -10.04
C HIS A 36 7.96 12.70 -9.70
N PRO A 37 7.83 13.88 -10.29
CA PRO A 37 8.81 14.94 -10.01
C PRO A 37 8.96 15.28 -8.53
N SER A 38 7.88 15.20 -7.76
CA SER A 38 7.91 15.63 -6.36
C SER A 38 7.61 14.53 -5.36
N PHE A 39 7.31 13.32 -5.82
CA PHE A 39 6.97 12.24 -4.88
C PHE A 39 7.16 10.88 -5.53
N TYR A 40 7.20 9.85 -4.67
CA TYR A 40 7.17 8.44 -5.07
C TYR A 40 5.82 7.86 -4.72
N GLN A 41 5.35 6.91 -5.53
CA GLN A 41 4.01 6.36 -5.35
C GLN A 41 4.02 4.85 -5.51
N LEU A 42 3.32 4.17 -4.61
CA LEU A 42 3.13 2.73 -4.69
C LEU A 42 1.65 2.44 -4.65
N ILE A 43 1.19 1.65 -5.61
CA ILE A 43 -0.21 1.21 -5.66
C ILE A 43 -0.21 -0.31 -5.77
N VAL A 44 -0.93 -0.96 -4.87
CA VAL A 44 -1.12 -2.40 -4.90
C VAL A 44 -2.61 -2.66 -4.97
N THR A 45 -3.04 -3.34 -6.03
CA THR A 45 -4.46 -3.61 -6.27
C THR A 45 -4.64 -5.11 -6.43
N ASP A 46 -5.64 -5.68 -5.76
CA ASP A 46 -5.99 -7.08 -5.97
C ASP A 46 -7.44 -7.18 -6.41
N ASP A 47 -7.79 -8.34 -6.93
CA ASP A 47 -9.14 -8.61 -7.42
C ASP A 47 -9.89 -9.59 -6.54
N GLY A 48 -9.54 -9.68 -5.27
CA GLY A 48 -10.14 -10.64 -4.36
C GLY A 48 -11.59 -10.34 -4.09
N ALA A 49 -12.47 -11.05 -4.77
CA ALA A 49 -13.89 -10.78 -4.72
C ALA A 49 -14.55 -11.21 -3.42
N ASP A 50 -13.92 -12.11 -2.71
CA ASP A 50 -14.53 -12.69 -1.53
C ASP A 50 -14.31 -11.89 -0.27
N ALA A 51 -13.50 -10.87 -0.32
CA ALA A 51 -13.24 -10.07 0.84
C ALA A 51 -14.51 -9.31 1.21
N THR A 52 -15.03 -9.58 2.40
CA THR A 52 -16.17 -8.83 2.88
C THR A 52 -15.68 -7.92 3.99
N PRO A 53 -16.02 -6.65 3.95
CA PRO A 53 -15.52 -5.71 4.94
C PRO A 53 -15.85 -6.12 6.36
N ALA A 54 -17.02 -6.72 6.55
CA ALA A 54 -17.50 -6.98 7.89
C ALA A 54 -16.80 -8.15 8.54
N SER A 55 -16.37 -9.13 7.79
CA SER A 55 -15.97 -10.37 8.39
C SER A 55 -14.47 -10.53 8.57
N SER A 56 -13.68 -9.91 7.76
CA SER A 56 -12.28 -10.25 7.72
C SER A 56 -11.38 -9.14 8.20
N SER A 57 -11.90 -7.96 8.34
CA SER A 57 -11.02 -6.82 8.37
C SER A 57 -10.71 -6.29 9.75
N ASN A 58 -11.45 -6.72 10.75
CA ASN A 58 -11.47 -5.89 11.94
C ASN A 58 -10.24 -6.03 12.80
N VAL A 59 -9.63 -7.20 12.80
CA VAL A 59 -8.49 -7.40 13.67
C VAL A 59 -7.20 -7.49 12.86
N ALA A 60 -7.14 -8.44 11.94
CA ALA A 60 -5.90 -8.69 11.23
C ALA A 60 -5.53 -7.53 10.31
N GLU A 61 -6.52 -7.03 9.58
CA GLU A 61 -6.27 -5.91 8.69
C GLU A 61 -5.95 -4.63 9.45
N GLY A 62 -6.62 -4.44 10.59
CA GLY A 62 -6.38 -3.25 11.37
C GLY A 62 -4.93 -3.14 11.80
N MET A 63 -4.33 -4.25 12.18
CA MET A 63 -2.95 -4.24 12.61
C MET A 63 -2.00 -3.97 11.45
N GLY A 64 -2.22 -4.63 10.32
CA GLY A 64 -1.37 -4.42 9.16
C GLY A 64 -1.49 -3.03 8.58
N LEU A 65 -2.71 -2.51 8.52
CA LEU A 65 -2.95 -1.19 7.98
C LEU A 65 -2.33 -0.11 8.84
N VAL A 66 -2.42 -0.25 10.16
CA VAL A 66 -1.78 0.72 11.06
C VAL A 66 -0.28 0.73 10.85
N SER A 67 0.33 -0.43 10.76
CA SER A 67 1.77 -0.52 10.55
C SER A 67 2.19 0.11 9.23
N MET A 68 1.45 -0.17 8.17
CA MET A 68 1.76 0.42 6.87
C MET A 68 1.63 1.94 6.89
N ARG A 69 0.55 2.42 7.49
CA ARG A 69 0.33 3.87 7.59
C ARG A 69 1.44 4.54 8.38
N GLU A 70 1.84 3.95 9.49
CA GLU A 70 2.89 4.53 10.32
C GLU A 70 4.20 4.64 9.55
N ARG A 71 4.54 3.61 8.78
CA ARG A 71 5.77 3.65 7.99
C ARG A 71 5.74 4.75 6.95
N VAL A 72 4.61 4.90 6.26
CA VAL A 72 4.48 5.91 5.22
C VAL A 72 4.48 7.30 5.82
N GLU A 73 3.72 7.49 6.89
CA GLU A 73 3.62 8.80 7.53
C GLU A 73 4.93 9.24 8.18
N ALA A 74 5.73 8.28 8.63
CA ALA A 74 7.04 8.60 9.19
C ALA A 74 7.96 9.25 8.15
N LEU A 75 7.69 9.05 6.88
CA LEU A 75 8.45 9.68 5.80
C LEU A 75 7.72 10.90 5.24
N GLY A 76 6.72 11.38 5.94
CA GLY A 76 5.96 12.54 5.49
C GLY A 76 4.93 12.22 4.42
N GLY A 77 4.63 10.95 4.22
CA GLY A 77 3.74 10.54 3.16
C GLY A 77 2.29 10.37 3.57
N THR A 78 1.49 9.93 2.61
CA THR A 78 0.07 9.64 2.83
C THR A 78 -0.22 8.19 2.45
N PHE A 79 -1.16 7.60 3.16
CA PHE A 79 -1.50 6.20 2.98
C PHE A 79 -3.01 6.04 3.00
N THR A 80 -3.54 5.33 2.02
CA THR A 80 -4.95 4.95 2.02
C THR A 80 -5.08 3.50 1.61
N ALA A 81 -6.10 2.84 2.11
CA ALA A 81 -6.39 1.46 1.76
C ALA A 81 -7.89 1.25 1.90
N GLY A 82 -8.44 0.47 0.98
CA GLY A 82 -9.88 0.22 1.02
C GLY A 82 -10.34 -0.60 -0.15
N LEU A 83 -11.63 -0.87 -0.16
CA LEU A 83 -12.27 -1.59 -1.25
C LEU A 83 -12.22 -0.74 -2.51
N ARG A 84 -12.06 -1.42 -3.66
CA ARG A 84 -12.05 -0.75 -4.94
C ARG A 84 -13.45 -0.23 -5.27
N ALA A 85 -13.50 0.98 -5.82
CA ALA A 85 -14.76 1.53 -6.27
C ALA A 85 -15.14 0.88 -7.60
N GLY A 86 -16.36 0.36 -7.68
CA GLY A 86 -16.89 -0.14 -8.93
C GLY A 86 -16.31 -1.45 -9.44
N ALA A 87 -15.50 -2.13 -8.63
CA ALA A 87 -14.91 -3.40 -9.03
C ALA A 87 -14.61 -4.20 -7.77
N PRO A 88 -14.58 -5.54 -7.88
CA PRO A 88 -14.17 -6.33 -6.72
C PRO A 88 -12.70 -6.12 -6.41
N GLY A 89 -12.37 -6.21 -5.14
CA GLY A 89 -10.99 -6.17 -4.70
C GLY A 89 -10.68 -5.03 -3.77
N TRP A 90 -9.39 -4.89 -3.53
CA TRP A 90 -8.84 -4.01 -2.50
C TRP A 90 -7.68 -3.23 -3.09
N ARG A 91 -7.51 -2.00 -2.69
CA ARG A 91 -6.41 -1.16 -3.16
C ARG A 91 -5.66 -0.54 -2.00
N VAL A 92 -4.34 -0.62 -2.06
CA VAL A 92 -3.45 0.07 -1.15
C VAL A 92 -2.72 1.15 -1.95
N PHE A 93 -2.65 2.34 -1.39
CA PHE A 93 -2.13 3.51 -2.09
C PHE A 93 -1.22 4.26 -1.13
N ALA A 94 0.06 4.36 -1.46
CA ALA A 94 1.03 5.05 -0.62
C ALA A 94 1.80 6.07 -1.46
N THR A 95 1.98 7.25 -0.91
CA THR A 95 2.70 8.33 -1.56
C THR A 95 3.68 8.92 -0.56
N VAL A 96 4.94 9.07 -0.97
CA VAL A 96 5.97 9.67 -0.12
C VAL A 96 6.60 10.83 -0.87
N PRO A 97 6.60 12.04 -0.30
CA PRO A 97 7.18 13.18 -0.98
C PRO A 97 8.70 13.04 -1.06
N LYS A 98 9.27 13.58 -2.12
CA LYS A 98 10.71 13.61 -2.24
C LYS A 98 11.27 14.63 -1.26
N GLN A 99 12.36 14.26 -0.65
CA GLN A 99 13.07 15.17 0.23
C GLN A 99 13.87 16.14 -0.61
N GLN A 100 14.17 17.28 -0.02
CA GLN A 100 14.94 18.29 -0.73
C GLN A 100 16.27 17.74 -1.21
N GLY A 101 16.90 16.89 -0.42
CA GLY A 101 18.17 16.30 -0.79
C GLY A 101 18.07 15.34 -1.98
N ASP A 102 16.90 14.74 -2.19
CA ASP A 102 16.71 13.82 -3.31
C ASP A 102 16.81 14.53 -4.65
N ASP A 103 16.28 15.73 -4.71
CA ASP A 103 16.28 16.50 -5.95
C ASP A 103 17.66 17.03 -6.31
N ALA A 104 18.54 17.11 -5.36
CA ALA A 104 19.88 17.59 -5.61
C ALA A 104 20.72 16.57 -6.39
N ARG A 105 20.21 15.40 -6.59
CA ARG A 105 20.91 14.35 -7.33
C ARG A 105 20.44 14.34 -8.76
#